data_b7ae9dd5fb2945adf931e501eab3ae7d
#
_entry.id   b7ae9dd5fb2945adf931e501eab3ae7d
#
_cell.length_a   1.000
_cell.length_b   1.000
_cell.length_c   1.000
_cell.angle_alpha   90.00
_cell.angle_beta   90.00
_cell.angle_gamma   90.00
#
_symmetry.space_group_name_H-M   'P 1'
#
loop_
_entity.id
_entity.type
_entity.pdbx_description
1 polymer ?
#
loop_
_entity_poly.entity_id
_entity_poly.type
_entity_poly.pdbx_seq_one_letter_code
_entity_poly.pdbx_strand_id
1 'polypeptide(L)'
;GGGESYGYRFPADIAGVVRKPMLKGFPHLKDVRIDYAWGGTLAITMKRLPYLARVDANVLSASGYSGHGLGTASHAGFLMARAIEGDGDGFDTMADIPNLTFPGGPRFRSPLLALAMSWYALRDRLGF
;
A
#
# COMPACT_ATOMS: atom_id res chain seq x y z
N GLY A 1 2.09 9.93 -8.15
CA GLY A 1 0.74 9.77 -7.65
C GLY A 1 0.33 10.89 -6.75
N GLY A 2 -0.93 11.12 -6.61
CA GLY A 2 -1.37 12.27 -5.80
C GLY A 2 -2.83 12.22 -5.37
N GLY A 3 -3.46 11.08 -5.39
CA GLY A 3 -4.82 10.92 -4.92
C GLY A 3 -5.03 9.58 -4.24
N GLU A 4 -5.72 9.58 -3.14
CA GLU A 4 -6.10 8.37 -2.40
C GLU A 4 -7.63 8.31 -2.31
N SER A 5 -8.19 7.13 -2.44
CA SER A 5 -9.60 6.87 -2.18
C SER A 5 -9.76 5.64 -1.32
N TYR A 6 -10.65 5.71 -0.34
CA TYR A 6 -10.94 4.61 0.57
C TYR A 6 -12.20 3.90 0.09
N GLY A 7 -12.03 2.81 -0.64
CA GLY A 7 -13.12 2.02 -1.19
C GLY A 7 -12.63 1.07 -2.27
N TYR A 8 -13.56 0.25 -2.78
CA TYR A 8 -13.25 -0.74 -3.82
C TYR A 8 -13.44 -0.21 -5.25
N ARG A 9 -13.83 1.05 -5.41
CA ARG A 9 -14.07 1.66 -6.71
C ARG A 9 -13.12 2.82 -6.93
N PHE A 10 -12.51 2.85 -8.11
CA PHE A 10 -11.73 4.01 -8.54
C PHE A 10 -12.65 5.15 -8.93
N PRO A 11 -12.22 6.42 -8.74
CA PRO A 11 -12.90 7.57 -9.31
C PRO A 11 -13.06 7.42 -10.83
N ALA A 12 -14.19 7.87 -11.37
CA ALA A 12 -14.41 7.85 -12.81
C ALA A 12 -13.40 8.74 -13.56
N ASP A 13 -13.02 9.87 -12.96
CA ASP A 13 -12.00 10.77 -13.47
C ASP A 13 -10.74 10.72 -12.59
N ILE A 14 -9.88 9.75 -12.87
CA ILE A 14 -8.59 9.60 -12.17
C ILE A 14 -7.65 10.77 -12.49
N ALA A 15 -7.65 11.24 -13.75
CA ALA A 15 -6.82 12.36 -14.18
C ALA A 15 -7.16 13.64 -13.40
N GLY A 16 -8.45 13.94 -13.22
CA GLY A 16 -8.93 15.09 -12.45
C GLY A 16 -8.51 15.03 -10.98
N VAL A 17 -8.55 13.85 -10.36
CA VAL A 17 -8.11 13.69 -8.97
C VAL A 17 -6.63 14.03 -8.78
N VAL A 18 -5.75 13.62 -9.70
CA VAL A 18 -4.31 13.85 -9.56
C VAL A 18 -3.86 15.19 -10.12
N ARG A 19 -4.68 15.86 -10.94
CA ARG A 19 -4.31 17.12 -11.60
C ARG A 19 -4.03 18.26 -10.61
N LYS A 20 -4.85 18.41 -9.57
CA LYS A 20 -4.64 19.45 -8.55
C LYS A 20 -3.29 19.33 -7.84
N PRO A 21 -2.95 18.21 -7.20
CA PRO A 21 -1.65 18.05 -6.55
C PRO A 21 -0.49 18.10 -7.55
N MET A 22 -0.66 17.60 -8.78
CA MET A 22 0.33 17.72 -9.84
C MET A 22 0.66 19.19 -10.14
N LEU A 23 -0.35 20.03 -10.36
CA LEU A 23 -0.15 21.45 -10.68
C LEU A 23 0.37 22.27 -9.51
N LYS A 24 0.15 21.82 -8.28
CA LYS A 24 0.77 22.44 -7.10
C LYS A 24 2.30 22.27 -7.10
N GLY A 25 2.79 21.09 -7.51
CA GLY A 25 4.23 20.83 -7.62
C GLY A 25 4.85 21.27 -8.94
N PHE A 26 4.08 21.21 -10.03
CA PHE A 26 4.53 21.46 -11.40
C PHE A 26 3.57 22.39 -12.16
N PRO A 27 3.51 23.69 -11.83
CA PRO A 27 2.54 24.65 -12.43
C PRO A 27 2.66 24.77 -13.94
N HIS A 28 3.85 24.55 -14.49
CA HIS A 28 4.11 24.64 -15.94
C HIS A 28 3.43 23.54 -16.75
N LEU A 29 2.91 22.48 -16.10
CA LEU A 29 2.18 21.40 -16.77
C LEU A 29 0.67 21.65 -16.91
N LYS A 30 0.21 22.90 -16.67
CA LYS A 30 -1.23 23.25 -16.68
C LYS A 30 -1.93 22.91 -18.00
N ASP A 31 -1.24 23.09 -19.12
CA ASP A 31 -1.79 22.94 -20.48
C ASP A 31 -1.41 21.56 -21.11
N VAL A 32 -0.72 20.72 -20.35
CA VAL A 32 -0.34 19.38 -20.82
C VAL A 32 -1.54 18.43 -20.76
N ARG A 33 -1.77 17.73 -21.87
CA ARG A 33 -2.77 16.66 -21.93
C ARG A 33 -2.29 15.45 -21.15
N ILE A 34 -3.18 14.84 -20.37
CA ILE A 34 -2.94 13.55 -19.72
C ILE A 34 -3.49 12.47 -20.64
N ASP A 35 -2.61 11.67 -21.22
CA ASP A 35 -2.99 10.61 -22.15
C ASP A 35 -3.38 9.33 -21.40
N TYR A 36 -2.75 9.05 -20.27
CA TYR A 36 -2.98 7.84 -19.49
C TYR A 36 -3.13 8.18 -18.01
N ALA A 37 -4.17 7.65 -17.38
CA ALA A 37 -4.40 7.77 -15.95
C ALA A 37 -4.95 6.45 -15.41
N TRP A 38 -4.33 5.94 -14.35
CA TRP A 38 -4.73 4.68 -13.74
C TRP A 38 -4.59 4.73 -12.23
N GLY A 39 -5.27 3.81 -11.55
CA GLY A 39 -5.15 3.59 -10.13
C GLY A 39 -4.77 2.14 -9.83
N GLY A 40 -4.29 1.91 -8.63
CA GLY A 40 -3.96 0.58 -8.10
C GLY A 40 -4.43 0.43 -6.67
N THR A 41 -4.84 -0.78 -6.30
CA THR A 41 -5.20 -1.10 -4.92
C THR A 41 -3.96 -1.44 -4.12
N LEU A 42 -3.80 -0.81 -2.97
CA LEU A 42 -2.70 -1.07 -2.04
C LEU A 42 -3.16 -2.04 -0.95
N ALA A 43 -2.33 -3.05 -0.67
CA ALA A 43 -2.46 -3.86 0.52
C ALA A 43 -1.70 -3.19 1.67
N ILE A 44 -2.44 -2.73 2.68
CA ILE A 44 -1.89 -2.02 3.84
C ILE A 44 -2.00 -2.93 5.06
N THR A 45 -0.87 -3.21 5.70
CA THR A 45 -0.80 -3.93 6.97
C THR A 45 -0.96 -2.97 8.15
N MET A 46 -1.41 -3.47 9.29
CA MET A 46 -1.59 -2.65 10.50
C MET A 46 -0.28 -1.98 10.98
N LYS A 47 0.83 -2.68 10.86
CA LYS A 47 2.15 -2.18 11.24
C LYS A 47 2.87 -1.44 10.11
N ARG A 48 2.29 -1.39 8.90
CA ARG A 48 2.90 -0.87 7.67
C ARG A 48 4.21 -1.56 7.27
N LEU A 49 4.50 -2.72 7.84
CA LEU A 49 5.62 -3.57 7.45
C LEU A 49 5.17 -4.56 6.38
N PRO A 50 6.05 -4.98 5.47
CA PRO A 50 5.77 -6.05 4.53
C PRO A 50 5.36 -7.33 5.25
N TYR A 51 4.48 -8.10 4.64
CA TYR A 51 4.06 -9.41 5.11
C TYR A 51 4.70 -10.49 4.26
N LEU A 52 5.62 -11.24 4.85
CA LEU A 52 6.23 -12.41 4.24
C LEU A 52 5.68 -13.66 4.92
N ALA A 53 5.46 -14.73 4.15
CA ALA A 53 4.95 -15.99 4.70
C ALA A 53 5.35 -17.18 3.84
N ARG A 54 5.62 -18.31 4.49
CA ARG A 54 5.60 -19.61 3.86
C ARG A 54 4.16 -20.12 3.87
N VAL A 55 3.50 -20.01 2.71
CA VAL A 55 2.07 -20.39 2.58
C VAL A 55 1.92 -21.90 2.51
N ASP A 56 2.88 -22.55 1.88
CA ASP A 56 2.97 -24.01 1.75
C ASP A 56 4.44 -24.41 1.57
N ALA A 57 4.75 -25.70 1.54
CA ALA A 57 6.10 -26.22 1.39
C ALA A 57 6.87 -25.59 0.22
N ASN A 58 6.19 -25.33 -0.90
CA ASN A 58 6.77 -24.77 -2.13
C ASN A 58 6.24 -23.38 -2.46
N VAL A 59 5.52 -22.71 -1.53
CA VAL A 59 4.88 -21.44 -1.81
C VAL A 59 5.34 -20.39 -0.81
N LEU A 60 6.17 -19.47 -1.27
CA LEU A 60 6.54 -18.26 -0.55
C LEU A 60 5.66 -17.11 -1.00
N SER A 61 5.28 -16.24 -0.10
CA SER A 61 4.49 -15.04 -0.37
C SER A 61 5.14 -13.82 0.24
N ALA A 62 5.13 -12.72 -0.50
CA ALA A 62 5.52 -11.40 -0.01
C ALA A 62 4.50 -10.37 -0.50
N SER A 63 3.87 -9.65 0.42
CA SER A 63 2.77 -8.74 0.14
C SER A 63 2.66 -7.64 1.20
N GLY A 64 1.60 -6.85 1.17
CA GLY A 64 1.31 -5.89 2.22
C GLY A 64 2.32 -4.76 2.34
N TYR A 65 2.88 -4.30 1.23
CA TYR A 65 3.95 -3.28 1.21
C TYR A 65 3.49 -1.88 1.63
N SER A 66 2.22 -1.68 1.90
CA SER A 66 1.66 -0.44 2.47
C SER A 66 2.07 0.85 1.74
N GLY A 67 2.24 0.78 0.41
CA GLY A 67 2.68 1.89 -0.43
C GLY A 67 4.20 2.02 -0.64
N HIS A 68 5.02 1.21 0.05
CA HIS A 68 6.49 1.24 -0.05
C HIS A 68 7.05 0.11 -0.95
N GLY A 69 6.22 -0.49 -1.81
CA GLY A 69 6.57 -1.66 -2.59
C GLY A 69 7.76 -1.48 -3.54
N LEU A 70 8.00 -0.26 -4.04
CA LEU A 70 9.05 -0.03 -5.02
C LEU A 70 10.44 -0.47 -4.54
N GLY A 71 10.79 -0.15 -3.30
CA GLY A 71 12.05 -0.58 -2.68
C GLY A 71 11.94 -1.93 -1.97
N THR A 72 10.87 -2.12 -1.19
CA THR A 72 10.73 -3.30 -0.33
C THR A 72 10.42 -4.57 -1.09
N ALA A 73 9.74 -4.51 -2.26
CA ALA A 73 9.45 -5.70 -3.06
C ALA A 73 10.72 -6.30 -3.67
N SER A 74 11.68 -5.47 -4.10
CA SER A 74 12.97 -5.96 -4.61
C SER A 74 13.75 -6.69 -3.52
N HIS A 75 13.76 -6.15 -2.29
CA HIS A 75 14.41 -6.81 -1.16
C HIS A 75 13.68 -8.12 -0.76
N ALA A 76 12.35 -8.11 -0.73
CA ALA A 76 11.57 -9.32 -0.48
C ALA A 76 11.84 -10.40 -1.52
N GLY A 77 11.93 -10.03 -2.82
CA GLY A 77 12.30 -10.95 -3.89
C GLY A 77 13.69 -11.54 -3.71
N PHE A 78 14.67 -10.74 -3.28
CA PHE A 78 16.00 -11.21 -2.95
C PHE A 78 15.98 -12.24 -1.80
N LEU A 79 15.25 -11.95 -0.71
CA LEU A 79 15.12 -12.89 0.42
C LEU A 79 14.43 -14.20 0.01
N MET A 80 13.40 -14.11 -0.84
CA MET A 80 12.71 -15.29 -1.37
C MET A 80 13.65 -16.15 -2.23
N ALA A 81 14.47 -15.54 -3.09
CA ALA A 81 15.44 -16.25 -3.90
C ALA A 81 16.46 -17.00 -3.03
N ARG A 82 17.02 -16.33 -2.02
CA ARG A 82 17.95 -16.99 -1.07
C ARG A 82 17.28 -18.14 -0.32
N ALA A 83 16.04 -17.95 0.11
CA ALA A 83 15.29 -19.00 0.80
C ALA A 83 15.06 -20.24 -0.08
N ILE A 84 14.88 -20.06 -1.39
CA ILE A 84 14.77 -21.16 -2.37
C ILE A 84 16.13 -21.85 -2.56
N GLU A 85 17.23 -21.12 -2.50
CA GLU A 85 18.60 -21.64 -2.59
C GLU A 85 19.08 -22.32 -1.30
N GLY A 86 18.27 -22.33 -0.24
CA GLY A 86 18.58 -22.98 1.04
C GLY A 86 19.07 -22.05 2.15
N ASP A 87 19.22 -20.76 1.88
CA ASP A 87 19.55 -19.73 2.88
C ASP A 87 18.27 -18.94 3.24
N GLY A 88 17.48 -19.52 4.13
CA GLY A 88 16.17 -18.97 4.53
C GLY A 88 16.19 -17.98 5.68
N ASP A 89 17.30 -17.79 6.38
CA ASP A 89 17.35 -17.03 7.64
C ASP A 89 16.76 -15.62 7.52
N GLY A 90 17.10 -14.90 6.47
CA GLY A 90 16.58 -13.54 6.25
C GLY A 90 15.08 -13.52 5.94
N PHE A 91 14.59 -14.49 5.14
CA PHE A 91 13.17 -14.62 4.84
C PHE A 91 12.38 -15.00 6.09
N ASP A 92 12.86 -15.99 6.85
CA ASP A 92 12.19 -16.50 8.03
C ASP A 92 12.16 -15.45 9.15
N THR A 93 13.24 -14.68 9.34
CA THR A 93 13.25 -13.52 10.25
C THR A 93 12.14 -12.50 9.92
N MET A 94 11.94 -12.22 8.64
CA MET A 94 10.87 -11.29 8.20
C MET A 94 9.48 -11.93 8.32
N ALA A 95 9.37 -13.24 8.08
CA ALA A 95 8.10 -13.97 8.19
C ALA A 95 7.62 -14.12 9.64
N ASP A 96 8.55 -14.16 10.59
CA ASP A 96 8.27 -14.24 12.03
C ASP A 96 7.75 -12.93 12.63
N ILE A 97 7.79 -11.82 11.88
CA ILE A 97 7.22 -10.55 12.35
C ILE A 97 5.70 -10.71 12.51
N PRO A 98 5.15 -10.55 13.75
CA PRO A 98 3.74 -10.75 13.99
C PRO A 98 2.89 -9.78 13.17
N ASN A 99 2.02 -10.30 12.32
CA ASN A 99 1.05 -9.50 11.60
C ASN A 99 -0.27 -9.45 12.38
N LEU A 100 -0.67 -8.23 12.76
CA LEU A 100 -1.90 -8.03 13.50
C LEU A 100 -3.10 -8.15 12.56
N THR A 101 -4.08 -8.97 12.94
CA THR A 101 -5.35 -9.04 12.25
C THR A 101 -6.11 -7.72 12.43
N PHE A 102 -6.66 -7.20 11.33
CA PHE A 102 -7.45 -5.97 11.41
C PHE A 102 -8.70 -6.16 12.28
N PRO A 103 -8.99 -5.26 13.24
CA PRO A 103 -10.17 -5.36 14.09
C PRO A 103 -11.46 -5.47 13.29
N GLY A 104 -12.38 -6.35 13.72
CA GLY A 104 -13.68 -6.54 13.06
C GLY A 104 -13.68 -7.45 11.83
N GLY A 105 -12.52 -8.03 11.46
CA GLY A 105 -12.41 -9.00 10.37
C GLY A 105 -12.70 -8.43 8.98
N PRO A 106 -12.91 -9.29 7.97
CA PRO A 106 -13.07 -8.87 6.57
C PRO A 106 -14.25 -7.93 6.30
N ARG A 107 -15.34 -8.05 7.06
CA ARG A 107 -16.58 -7.26 6.86
C ARG A 107 -16.45 -5.81 7.32
N PHE A 108 -15.72 -5.58 8.42
CA PHE A 108 -15.63 -4.25 9.04
C PHE A 108 -14.34 -3.49 8.72
N ARG A 109 -13.37 -4.12 8.06
CA ARG A 109 -12.09 -3.48 7.75
C ARG A 109 -12.23 -2.20 6.90
N SER A 110 -13.09 -2.19 5.88
CA SER A 110 -13.28 -1.01 5.02
C SER A 110 -13.97 0.15 5.74
N PRO A 111 -15.12 -0.04 6.41
CA PRO A 111 -15.77 1.07 7.12
C PRO A 111 -14.93 1.58 8.29
N LEU A 112 -14.26 0.70 9.04
CA LEU A 112 -13.37 1.13 10.12
C LEU A 112 -12.13 1.87 9.60
N LEU A 113 -11.55 1.44 8.49
CA LEU A 113 -10.45 2.14 7.86
C LEU A 113 -10.88 3.54 7.38
N ALA A 114 -12.02 3.63 6.70
CA ALA A 114 -12.56 4.91 6.23
C ALA A 114 -12.81 5.87 7.40
N LEU A 115 -13.39 5.37 8.51
CA LEU A 115 -13.63 6.16 9.72
C LEU A 115 -12.32 6.64 10.34
N ALA A 116 -11.34 5.76 10.51
CA ALA A 116 -10.04 6.10 11.07
C ALA A 116 -9.31 7.15 10.21
N MET A 117 -9.30 6.97 8.90
CA MET A 117 -8.65 7.91 7.99
C MET A 117 -9.36 9.27 7.96
N SER A 118 -10.70 9.28 8.02
CA SER A 118 -11.48 10.52 8.14
C SER A 118 -11.17 11.25 9.45
N TRP A 119 -11.03 10.50 10.54
CA TRP A 119 -10.62 11.06 11.83
C TRP A 119 -9.22 11.67 11.78
N TYR A 120 -8.23 10.97 11.23
CA TYR A 120 -6.87 11.49 11.07
C TYR A 120 -6.84 12.73 10.17
N ALA A 121 -7.56 12.73 9.05
CA ALA A 121 -7.66 13.89 8.16
C ALA A 121 -8.31 15.10 8.86
N LEU A 122 -9.31 14.88 9.71
CA LEU A 122 -9.92 15.94 10.52
C LEU A 122 -8.94 16.48 11.56
N ARG A 123 -8.25 15.59 12.27
CA ARG A 123 -7.24 15.94 13.27
C ARG A 123 -6.12 16.78 12.66
N ASP A 124 -5.61 16.38 11.49
CA ASP A 124 -4.54 17.10 10.78
C ASP A 124 -5.00 18.51 10.34
N ARG A 125 -6.30 18.68 10.01
CA ARG A 125 -6.87 20.00 9.69
C ARG A 125 -7.03 20.89 10.92
N LEU A 126 -7.28 20.30 12.08
CA LEU A 126 -7.50 21.01 13.34
C LEU A 126 -6.19 21.27 14.11
N GLY A 127 -5.07 20.65 13.67
CA GLY A 127 -3.73 20.92 14.22
C GLY A 127 -3.43 20.27 15.58
N PHE A 128 -4.09 19.12 15.91
CA PHE A 128 -3.69 18.32 17.08
C PHE A 128 -3.30 16.89 16.75
#